data_97a4040e2feba4e17b465aa02848b88c
#
_entry.id   97a4040e2feba4e17b465aa02848b88c
#
_cell.length_a   1.000
_cell.length_b   1.000
_cell.length_c   1.000
_cell.angle_alpha   90.00
_cell.angle_beta   90.00
_cell.angle_gamma   90.00
#
_symmetry.space_group_name_H-M   'P 1'
#
loop_
_entity.id
_entity.type
_entity.pdbx_description
1 polymer ?
#
loop_
_entity_poly.entity_id
_entity_poly.type
_entity_poly.pdbx_seq_one_letter_code
_entity_poly.pdbx_strand_id
1 'polypeptide(L)'
;MANTFIKPTVIAAAALGLLEREIVLPGLVWRDAGGDFRGAGGDTISIRVPARTTARTRALRGTRGAASEGTGIITMDELTETKVDVTLDTAVYSAVPVTDEELTLDIRDFGAQILEPQVRAVAEGIENAVAAEMTGATYATSLTFDSTDPWKTLIDAYTALNKSNIPREGRAVVCGADVENAILKSEHLARVDHSGSDGALRRAELGRLAGFPVYVSNALPSNLAFAFHKTAYVLGLRAPMKPDGVPFGASQTAYGMAVRWLRDYDFRNVQDRSLVDTYIGTSIVADGANEAQTVTVTGSPTGGTFTLTWSGQTTAAIAYNATALTVRQRLEALSNIEAGGVTVTGAAGGPFTVTFTNGVNVAEMTATASLTGGSSPDVTIATATAGASAAFVRAVKISL
;
A
#
# COMPACT_ATOMS: atom_id res chain seq x y z
N MET A 1 33.63 -8.29 42.36
CA MET A 1 33.84 -7.65 41.04
C MET A 1 32.47 -7.23 40.55
N ALA A 2 32.24 -5.96 40.30
CA ALA A 2 30.96 -5.49 39.80
C ALA A 2 30.86 -5.88 38.33
N ASN A 3 29.88 -6.69 38.00
CA ASN A 3 29.55 -6.98 36.61
C ASN A 3 29.11 -5.69 35.93
N THR A 4 29.83 -5.26 34.92
CA THR A 4 29.48 -4.09 34.12
C THR A 4 28.45 -4.55 33.07
N PHE A 5 27.16 -4.51 33.42
CA PHE A 5 26.11 -4.77 32.47
C PHE A 5 25.97 -3.59 31.49
N ILE A 6 25.96 -3.88 30.20
CA ILE A 6 25.64 -2.88 29.17
C ILE A 6 24.21 -2.42 29.42
N LYS A 7 23.99 -1.12 29.41
CA LYS A 7 22.64 -0.56 29.62
C LYS A 7 21.65 -1.09 28.55
N PRO A 8 20.42 -1.45 28.91
CA PRO A 8 19.44 -1.98 27.96
C PRO A 8 19.21 -1.08 26.74
N THR A 9 19.32 0.24 26.91
CA THR A 9 19.19 1.23 25.82
C THR A 9 20.31 1.11 24.78
N VAL A 10 21.53 0.75 25.19
CA VAL A 10 22.68 0.55 24.27
C VAL A 10 22.47 -0.72 23.45
N ILE A 11 21.96 -1.79 24.07
CA ILE A 11 21.65 -3.04 23.37
C ILE A 11 20.53 -2.83 22.35
N ALA A 12 19.45 -2.12 22.72
CA ALA A 12 18.36 -1.83 21.78
C ALA A 12 18.81 -0.94 20.61
N ALA A 13 19.71 0.02 20.85
CA ALA A 13 20.27 0.85 19.79
C ALA A 13 21.19 0.03 18.85
N ALA A 14 21.99 -0.89 19.40
CA ALA A 14 22.81 -1.81 18.61
C ALA A 14 21.94 -2.77 17.78
N ALA A 15 20.86 -3.32 18.37
CA ALA A 15 19.89 -4.16 17.68
C ALA A 15 19.23 -3.42 16.53
N LEU A 16 18.85 -2.16 16.70
CA LEU A 16 18.26 -1.34 15.65
C LEU A 16 19.24 -1.07 14.50
N GLY A 17 20.52 -0.82 14.82
CA GLY A 17 21.56 -0.65 13.80
C GLY A 17 21.85 -1.92 12.99
N LEU A 18 21.78 -3.10 13.61
CA LEU A 18 21.88 -4.39 12.93
C LEU A 18 20.67 -4.63 12.03
N LEU A 19 19.46 -4.34 12.53
CA LEU A 19 18.21 -4.43 11.78
C LEU A 19 18.27 -3.55 10.52
N GLU A 20 18.77 -2.32 10.62
CA GLU A 20 18.88 -1.40 9.48
C GLU A 20 19.80 -1.93 8.39
N ARG A 21 20.90 -2.59 8.75
CA ARG A 21 21.87 -3.14 7.79
C ARG A 21 21.35 -4.38 7.04
N GLU A 22 20.53 -5.18 7.69
CA GLU A 22 19.99 -6.43 7.10
C GLU A 22 18.72 -6.22 6.28
N ILE A 23 18.06 -5.07 6.41
CA ILE A 23 16.81 -4.75 5.70
C ILE A 23 17.10 -4.11 4.35
N VAL A 24 16.64 -4.72 3.27
CA VAL A 24 16.68 -4.16 1.90
C VAL A 24 15.31 -3.60 1.49
N LEU A 25 14.24 -4.42 1.46
CA LEU A 25 12.91 -4.03 1.00
C LEU A 25 12.31 -2.88 1.81
N PRO A 26 12.30 -2.91 3.15
CA PRO A 26 11.78 -1.80 3.95
C PRO A 26 12.53 -0.48 3.74
N GLY A 27 13.79 -0.52 3.31
CA GLY A 27 14.58 0.66 2.94
C GLY A 27 14.10 1.37 1.68
N LEU A 28 13.41 0.66 0.79
CA LEU A 28 12.95 1.14 -0.51
C LEU A 28 11.50 1.63 -0.53
N VAL A 29 10.72 1.34 0.52
CA VAL A 29 9.32 1.73 0.66
C VAL A 29 9.15 2.95 1.58
N TRP A 30 7.96 3.51 1.62
CA TRP A 30 7.69 4.66 2.46
C TRP A 30 7.46 4.26 3.92
N ARG A 31 8.25 4.84 4.85
CA ARG A 31 8.27 4.51 6.28
C ARG A 31 7.91 5.66 7.22
N ASP A 32 7.64 6.85 6.71
CA ASP A 32 7.54 8.08 7.52
C ASP A 32 6.31 8.12 8.45
N ALA A 33 5.36 7.19 8.29
CA ALA A 33 4.14 7.13 9.09
C ALA A 33 4.34 6.63 10.54
N GLY A 34 5.53 6.11 10.90
CA GLY A 34 5.76 5.49 12.21
C GLY A 34 5.60 6.42 13.42
N GLY A 35 5.73 7.76 13.23
CA GLY A 35 5.58 8.77 14.30
C GLY A 35 4.13 9.03 14.71
N ASP A 36 3.19 8.87 13.78
CA ASP A 36 1.80 9.29 13.93
C ASP A 36 0.92 8.29 14.70
N PHE A 37 1.42 7.06 14.91
CA PHE A 37 0.73 6.06 15.74
C PHE A 37 0.72 6.35 17.25
N ARG A 38 1.23 7.51 17.69
CA ARG A 38 1.21 7.89 19.10
C ARG A 38 -0.14 8.48 19.50
N GLY A 39 -0.88 7.74 20.32
CA GLY A 39 -2.12 8.24 20.94
C GLY A 39 -3.32 8.30 19.99
N ALA A 40 -3.23 7.70 18.81
CA ALA A 40 -4.40 7.45 17.98
C ALA A 40 -5.35 6.50 18.72
N GLY A 41 -6.62 6.79 18.73
CA GLY A 41 -7.66 5.96 19.33
C GLY A 41 -7.93 4.65 18.57
N GLY A 42 -7.01 4.22 17.71
CA GLY A 42 -7.07 3.01 16.90
C GLY A 42 -5.68 2.64 16.37
N ASP A 43 -5.54 1.43 15.91
CA ASP A 43 -4.31 0.87 15.36
C ASP A 43 -4.09 1.28 13.88
N THR A 44 -4.93 2.17 13.36
CA THR A 44 -4.96 2.57 11.95
C THR A 44 -4.61 4.05 11.79
N ILE A 45 -3.69 4.34 10.87
CA ILE A 45 -3.39 5.70 10.40
C ILE A 45 -3.87 5.85 8.96
N SER A 46 -4.59 6.95 8.71
CA SER A 46 -5.00 7.34 7.37
C SER A 46 -3.98 8.30 6.76
N ILE A 47 -3.36 7.89 5.67
CA ILE A 47 -2.43 8.70 4.90
C ILE A 47 -3.20 9.39 3.79
N ARG A 48 -3.16 10.72 3.78
CA ARG A 48 -3.83 11.55 2.79
C ARG A 48 -3.11 11.45 1.44
N VAL A 49 -3.85 11.11 0.39
CA VAL A 49 -3.40 11.20 -0.99
C VAL A 49 -3.97 12.49 -1.59
N PRO A 50 -3.13 13.45 -2.03
CA PRO A 50 -3.60 14.72 -2.57
C PRO A 50 -4.50 14.52 -3.79
N ALA A 51 -5.60 15.27 -3.85
CA ALA A 51 -6.47 15.27 -5.00
C ALA A 51 -5.79 15.81 -6.26
N ARG A 52 -6.15 15.27 -7.42
CA ARG A 52 -5.71 15.78 -8.72
C ARG A 52 -6.85 16.55 -9.36
N THR A 53 -6.61 17.81 -9.72
CA THR A 53 -7.55 18.64 -10.47
C THR A 53 -7.15 18.70 -11.94
N THR A 54 -8.14 18.88 -12.82
CA THR A 54 -7.92 19.02 -14.27
C THR A 54 -7.86 20.48 -14.64
N ALA A 55 -6.82 20.91 -15.36
CA ALA A 55 -6.77 22.26 -15.92
C ALA A 55 -7.79 22.39 -17.03
N ARG A 56 -8.67 23.40 -16.91
CA ARG A 56 -9.68 23.73 -17.91
C ARG A 56 -9.29 24.99 -18.66
N THR A 57 -9.66 25.07 -19.91
CA THR A 57 -9.40 26.25 -20.75
C THR A 57 -10.71 26.95 -21.06
N ARG A 58 -10.69 28.26 -21.13
CA ARG A 58 -11.81 29.08 -21.60
C ARG A 58 -11.32 30.11 -22.62
N ALA A 59 -12.20 30.49 -23.52
CA ALA A 59 -11.90 31.59 -24.44
C ALA A 59 -11.86 32.93 -23.69
N LEU A 60 -10.82 33.74 -23.90
CA LEU A 60 -10.68 35.05 -23.26
C LEU A 60 -11.79 36.04 -23.64
N ARG A 61 -12.36 35.93 -24.82
CA ARG A 61 -13.41 36.78 -25.37
C ARG A 61 -14.70 36.03 -25.69
N GLY A 62 -15.05 35.00 -24.89
CA GLY A 62 -16.31 34.26 -25.02
C GLY A 62 -17.51 35.03 -24.50
N THR A 63 -18.69 34.69 -24.99
CA THR A 63 -19.99 35.28 -24.56
C THR A 63 -20.27 34.88 -23.10
N ARG A 64 -20.41 35.84 -22.19
CA ARG A 64 -20.82 35.60 -20.81
C ARG A 64 -22.23 35.03 -20.77
N GLY A 65 -22.41 33.91 -20.10
CA GLY A 65 -23.74 33.39 -19.74
C GLY A 65 -24.23 32.12 -20.45
N ALA A 66 -23.45 31.54 -21.38
CA ALA A 66 -23.84 30.24 -21.96
C ALA A 66 -23.31 29.06 -21.15
N ALA A 67 -24.13 28.08 -20.82
CA ALA A 67 -23.88 26.96 -19.91
C ALA A 67 -23.06 25.79 -20.53
N SER A 68 -22.14 26.08 -21.48
CA SER A 68 -21.29 25.03 -22.07
C SER A 68 -19.83 25.34 -21.90
N GLU A 69 -19.01 24.32 -21.78
CA GLU A 69 -17.54 24.44 -21.77
C GLU A 69 -17.09 25.23 -23.01
N GLY A 70 -16.26 26.25 -22.77
CA GLY A 70 -15.76 27.17 -23.82
C GLY A 70 -16.46 28.52 -23.93
N THR A 71 -17.54 28.78 -23.18
CA THR A 71 -18.36 30.01 -23.28
C THR A 71 -18.19 31.02 -22.15
N GLY A 72 -17.02 31.14 -21.57
CA GLY A 72 -16.67 32.22 -20.64
C GLY A 72 -17.07 32.00 -19.18
N ILE A 73 -17.72 30.89 -18.83
CA ILE A 73 -18.05 30.51 -17.45
C ILE A 73 -16.88 29.69 -16.87
N ILE A 74 -16.51 29.94 -15.62
CA ILE A 74 -15.56 29.11 -14.88
C ILE A 74 -16.35 27.98 -14.23
N THR A 75 -16.04 26.74 -14.62
CA THR A 75 -16.54 25.54 -13.95
C THR A 75 -15.67 25.29 -12.72
N MET A 76 -16.29 25.19 -11.55
CA MET A 76 -15.61 24.82 -10.32
C MET A 76 -15.64 23.30 -10.17
N ASP A 77 -14.48 22.69 -9.97
CA ASP A 77 -14.36 21.27 -9.68
C ASP A 77 -14.34 21.07 -8.16
N GLU A 78 -15.03 20.07 -7.68
CA GLU A 78 -14.94 19.64 -6.29
C GLU A 78 -13.62 18.91 -6.07
N LEU A 79 -12.93 19.25 -4.98
CA LEU A 79 -11.66 18.65 -4.60
C LEU A 79 -11.95 17.42 -3.74
N THR A 80 -11.83 16.23 -4.32
CA THR A 80 -11.99 14.97 -3.58
C THR A 80 -10.61 14.38 -3.29
N GLU A 81 -10.29 14.24 -2.01
CA GLU A 81 -9.06 13.60 -1.54
C GLU A 81 -9.34 12.13 -1.21
N THR A 82 -8.38 11.29 -1.49
CA THR A 82 -8.40 9.87 -1.10
C THR A 82 -7.46 9.64 0.08
N LYS A 83 -7.72 8.59 0.85
CA LYS A 83 -6.87 8.17 1.96
C LYS A 83 -6.41 6.74 1.75
N VAL A 84 -5.25 6.44 2.26
CA VAL A 84 -4.73 5.07 2.38
C VAL A 84 -4.62 4.77 3.87
N ASP A 85 -5.31 3.74 4.31
CA ASP A 85 -5.29 3.34 5.70
C ASP A 85 -4.20 2.27 5.90
N VAL A 86 -3.37 2.49 6.91
CA VAL A 86 -2.32 1.55 7.34
C VAL A 86 -2.64 1.13 8.76
N THR A 87 -2.95 -0.15 8.94
CA THR A 87 -3.29 -0.73 10.24
C THR A 87 -2.12 -1.54 10.76
N LEU A 88 -1.74 -1.34 12.03
CA LEU A 88 -0.78 -2.17 12.72
C LEU A 88 -1.49 -3.42 13.24
N ASP A 89 -1.50 -4.49 12.47
CA ASP A 89 -2.25 -5.72 12.75
C ASP A 89 -1.35 -6.92 13.06
N THR A 90 -0.06 -6.80 12.78
CA THR A 90 0.86 -7.92 12.89
C THR A 90 2.00 -7.61 13.87
N ALA A 91 2.30 -8.56 14.77
CA ALA A 91 3.48 -8.52 15.62
C ALA A 91 4.53 -9.50 15.07
N VAL A 92 5.68 -8.97 14.66
CA VAL A 92 6.85 -9.79 14.31
C VAL A 92 7.75 -9.89 15.53
N TYR A 93 8.07 -11.11 15.93
CA TYR A 93 8.87 -11.34 17.12
C TYR A 93 9.82 -12.54 16.99
N SER A 94 10.90 -12.51 17.75
CA SER A 94 11.77 -13.66 18.03
C SER A 94 11.95 -13.78 19.53
N ALA A 95 11.66 -14.94 20.09
CA ALA A 95 11.78 -15.22 21.51
C ALA A 95 12.65 -16.44 21.71
N VAL A 96 13.68 -16.31 22.58
CA VAL A 96 14.63 -17.37 22.89
C VAL A 96 14.68 -17.54 24.41
N PRO A 97 14.41 -18.74 24.94
CA PRO A 97 14.73 -19.09 26.31
C PRO A 97 16.23 -19.41 26.46
N VAL A 98 16.83 -19.04 27.54
CA VAL A 98 18.22 -19.31 27.86
C VAL A 98 18.29 -19.88 29.28
N THR A 99 18.73 -21.11 29.41
CA THR A 99 18.84 -21.76 30.70
C THR A 99 20.01 -21.19 31.51
N ASP A 100 19.94 -21.30 32.85
CA ASP A 100 21.03 -20.84 33.73
C ASP A 100 22.33 -21.57 33.44
N GLU A 101 22.27 -22.82 33.01
CA GLU A 101 23.44 -23.61 32.61
C GLU A 101 24.07 -23.05 31.34
N GLU A 102 23.31 -22.78 30.29
CA GLU A 102 23.78 -22.16 29.05
C GLU A 102 24.34 -20.78 29.29
N LEU A 103 23.67 -19.97 30.13
CA LEU A 103 24.11 -18.63 30.46
C LEU A 103 25.47 -18.63 31.24
N THR A 104 25.69 -19.66 32.06
CA THR A 104 26.85 -19.75 32.93
C THR A 104 28.06 -20.43 32.26
N LEU A 105 27.77 -21.46 31.44
CA LEU A 105 28.80 -22.35 30.90
C LEU A 105 29.11 -22.13 29.42
N ASP A 106 28.08 -21.80 28.64
CA ASP A 106 28.18 -21.82 27.15
C ASP A 106 28.19 -20.43 26.53
N ILE A 107 27.47 -19.46 27.11
CA ILE A 107 27.34 -18.13 26.53
C ILE A 107 28.49 -17.22 27.01
N ARG A 108 29.34 -16.83 26.08
CA ARG A 108 30.43 -15.86 26.32
C ARG A 108 30.00 -14.42 26.02
N ASP A 109 29.18 -14.23 24.97
CA ASP A 109 28.69 -12.94 24.55
C ASP A 109 27.21 -13.06 24.19
N PHE A 110 26.35 -12.59 25.09
CA PHE A 110 24.89 -12.59 24.92
C PHE A 110 24.45 -11.79 23.67
N GLY A 111 25.14 -10.70 23.35
CA GLY A 111 24.84 -9.86 22.20
C GLY A 111 25.03 -10.61 20.88
N ALA A 112 26.19 -11.18 20.69
CA ALA A 112 26.54 -11.85 19.44
C ALA A 112 25.86 -13.23 19.28
N GLN A 113 25.67 -13.97 20.38
CA GLN A 113 25.15 -15.34 20.30
C GLN A 113 23.62 -15.44 20.34
N ILE A 114 22.94 -14.48 20.95
CA ILE A 114 21.49 -14.53 21.13
C ILE A 114 20.80 -13.33 20.47
N LEU A 115 21.26 -12.11 20.73
CA LEU A 115 20.58 -10.92 20.26
C LEU A 115 20.70 -10.74 18.73
N GLU A 116 21.88 -10.96 18.17
CA GLU A 116 22.11 -10.82 16.72
C GLU A 116 21.22 -11.79 15.88
N PRO A 117 21.12 -13.11 16.18
CA PRO A 117 20.19 -14.00 15.51
C PRO A 117 18.72 -13.60 15.66
N GLN A 118 18.32 -13.10 16.85
CA GLN A 118 16.94 -12.64 17.07
C GLN A 118 16.62 -11.41 16.23
N VAL A 119 17.53 -10.44 16.17
CA VAL A 119 17.35 -9.23 15.34
C VAL A 119 17.29 -9.59 13.87
N ARG A 120 18.16 -10.51 13.41
CA ARG A 120 18.11 -11.00 12.03
C ARG A 120 16.79 -11.67 11.72
N ALA A 121 16.26 -12.52 12.59
CA ALA A 121 14.96 -13.16 12.40
C ALA A 121 13.81 -12.15 12.31
N VAL A 122 13.83 -11.10 13.14
CA VAL A 122 12.84 -10.01 13.07
C VAL A 122 12.99 -9.21 11.78
N ALA A 123 14.22 -8.93 11.33
CA ALA A 123 14.50 -8.26 10.06
C ALA A 123 13.95 -9.03 8.86
N GLU A 124 14.23 -10.33 8.80
CA GLU A 124 13.69 -11.23 7.79
C GLU A 124 12.15 -11.28 7.83
N GLY A 125 11.55 -11.28 9.02
CA GLY A 125 10.11 -11.24 9.21
C GLY A 125 9.48 -9.96 8.66
N ILE A 126 10.09 -8.79 8.89
CA ILE A 126 9.63 -7.52 8.33
C ILE A 126 9.78 -7.52 6.79
N GLU A 127 10.91 -8.00 6.28
CA GLU A 127 11.16 -8.08 4.85
C GLU A 127 10.16 -9.02 4.16
N ASN A 128 9.87 -10.18 4.75
CA ASN A 128 8.88 -11.13 4.25
C ASN A 128 7.46 -10.54 4.23
N ALA A 129 7.09 -9.71 5.22
CA ALA A 129 5.79 -9.05 5.22
C ALA A 129 5.66 -8.04 4.07
N VAL A 130 6.70 -7.25 3.81
CA VAL A 130 6.71 -6.34 2.64
C VAL A 130 6.69 -7.13 1.33
N ALA A 131 7.43 -8.23 1.23
CA ALA A 131 7.44 -9.10 0.06
C ALA A 131 6.06 -9.76 -0.18
N ALA A 132 5.37 -10.16 0.88
CA ALA A 132 4.01 -10.71 0.80
C ALA A 132 3.02 -9.67 0.27
N GLU A 133 3.08 -8.42 0.75
CA GLU A 133 2.27 -7.31 0.25
C GLU A 133 2.55 -7.06 -1.24
N MET A 134 3.83 -7.01 -1.64
CA MET A 134 4.24 -6.86 -3.05
C MET A 134 3.70 -7.99 -3.91
N THR A 135 3.75 -9.22 -3.44
CA THR A 135 3.32 -10.40 -4.21
C THR A 135 1.80 -10.50 -4.32
N GLY A 136 1.08 -10.14 -3.24
CA GLY A 136 -0.38 -10.21 -3.15
C GLY A 136 -1.11 -9.06 -3.85
N ALA A 137 -0.44 -7.95 -4.14
CA ALA A 137 -1.03 -6.79 -4.76
C ALA A 137 -1.52 -7.05 -6.20
N THR A 138 -2.62 -6.40 -6.60
CA THR A 138 -3.13 -6.43 -7.97
C THR A 138 -2.55 -5.27 -8.76
N TYR A 139 -1.76 -5.55 -9.79
CA TYR A 139 -1.05 -4.56 -10.59
C TYR A 139 -1.82 -4.17 -11.86
N ALA A 140 -1.83 -2.87 -12.19
CA ALA A 140 -2.36 -2.38 -13.46
C ALA A 140 -1.59 -2.91 -14.65
N THR A 141 -0.28 -3.03 -14.49
CA THR A 141 0.62 -3.49 -15.53
C THR A 141 1.42 -4.67 -15.01
N SER A 142 1.25 -5.81 -15.66
CA SER A 142 2.09 -6.98 -15.48
C SER A 142 2.81 -7.26 -16.79
N LEU A 143 4.12 -7.42 -16.74
CA LEU A 143 4.97 -7.70 -17.90
C LEU A 143 5.53 -9.11 -17.75
N THR A 144 5.63 -9.82 -18.88
CA THR A 144 6.41 -11.05 -18.96
C THR A 144 7.87 -10.67 -19.19
N PHE A 145 8.76 -11.24 -18.41
CA PHE A 145 10.19 -10.98 -18.52
C PHE A 145 10.74 -11.66 -19.77
N ASP A 146 11.35 -10.88 -20.65
CA ASP A 146 12.05 -11.40 -21.82
C ASP A 146 13.47 -11.80 -21.40
N SER A 147 13.71 -13.10 -21.24
CA SER A 147 15.03 -13.62 -20.88
C SER A 147 16.08 -13.43 -21.97
N THR A 148 15.65 -13.21 -23.21
CA THR A 148 16.54 -12.95 -24.36
C THR A 148 17.00 -11.49 -24.36
N ASP A 149 16.10 -10.55 -24.03
CA ASP A 149 16.39 -9.14 -23.92
C ASP A 149 15.81 -8.52 -22.63
N PRO A 150 16.44 -8.75 -21.48
CA PRO A 150 16.03 -8.18 -20.19
C PRO A 150 15.95 -6.66 -20.18
N TRP A 151 16.79 -6.00 -20.95
CA TRP A 151 16.82 -4.54 -21.09
C TRP A 151 15.51 -3.98 -21.61
N LYS A 152 14.92 -4.63 -22.61
CA LYS A 152 13.63 -4.26 -23.17
C LYS A 152 12.53 -4.29 -22.13
N THR A 153 12.46 -5.34 -21.33
CA THR A 153 11.45 -5.46 -20.26
C THR A 153 11.58 -4.33 -19.24
N LEU A 154 12.80 -3.96 -18.84
CA LEU A 154 13.03 -2.85 -17.92
C LEU A 154 12.62 -1.50 -18.53
N ILE A 155 12.88 -1.28 -19.84
CA ILE A 155 12.43 -0.08 -20.56
C ILE A 155 10.89 -0.04 -20.65
N ASP A 156 10.24 -1.18 -20.88
CA ASP A 156 8.78 -1.27 -20.92
C ASP A 156 8.17 -0.95 -19.55
N ALA A 157 8.76 -1.44 -18.46
CA ALA A 157 8.37 -1.08 -17.09
C ALA A 157 8.57 0.42 -16.82
N TYR A 158 9.70 0.99 -17.26
CA TYR A 158 9.95 2.42 -17.16
C TYR A 158 8.92 3.25 -17.92
N THR A 159 8.56 2.79 -19.12
CA THR A 159 7.56 3.43 -19.97
C THR A 159 6.16 3.36 -19.35
N ALA A 160 5.80 2.23 -18.73
CA ALA A 160 4.53 2.07 -18.03
C ALA A 160 4.39 3.06 -16.88
N LEU A 161 5.43 3.22 -16.04
CA LEU A 161 5.45 4.20 -14.96
C LEU A 161 5.40 5.65 -15.49
N ASN A 162 6.02 5.95 -16.63
CA ASN A 162 5.94 7.27 -17.26
C ASN A 162 4.52 7.57 -17.77
N LYS A 163 3.85 6.59 -18.40
CA LYS A 163 2.45 6.73 -18.85
C LYS A 163 1.50 7.01 -17.69
N SER A 164 1.81 6.48 -16.52
CA SER A 164 1.05 6.73 -15.28
C SER A 164 1.44 8.03 -14.57
N ASN A 165 2.31 8.87 -15.17
CA ASN A 165 2.80 10.13 -14.61
C ASN A 165 3.46 9.99 -13.23
N ILE A 166 4.05 8.86 -12.93
CA ILE A 166 4.79 8.64 -11.68
C ILE A 166 6.13 9.38 -11.75
N PRO A 167 6.59 10.09 -10.68
CA PRO A 167 7.87 10.77 -10.67
C PRO A 167 9.03 9.83 -10.98
N ARG A 168 10.07 10.34 -11.63
CA ARG A 168 11.27 9.55 -11.99
C ARG A 168 12.20 9.32 -10.79
N GLU A 169 12.22 10.27 -9.87
CA GLU A 169 13.00 10.19 -8.64
C GLU A 169 12.34 9.22 -7.66
N GLY A 170 13.14 8.43 -6.97
CA GLY A 170 12.62 7.46 -5.99
C GLY A 170 12.04 6.18 -6.60
N ARG A 171 12.28 5.90 -7.88
CA ARG A 171 11.96 4.60 -8.49
C ARG A 171 13.07 3.59 -8.20
N ALA A 172 12.69 2.33 -8.01
CA ALA A 172 13.59 1.20 -7.84
C ALA A 172 13.04 -0.05 -8.53
N VAL A 173 13.94 -0.98 -8.80
CA VAL A 173 13.59 -2.36 -9.19
C VAL A 173 14.12 -3.29 -8.13
N VAL A 174 13.28 -4.22 -7.68
CA VAL A 174 13.69 -5.33 -6.82
C VAL A 174 13.38 -6.62 -7.54
N CYS A 175 14.32 -7.54 -7.58
CA CYS A 175 14.17 -8.80 -8.27
C CYS A 175 14.53 -9.99 -7.38
N GLY A 176 13.93 -11.15 -7.70
CA GLY A 176 14.33 -12.44 -7.16
C GLY A 176 15.52 -13.02 -7.93
N ALA A 177 16.08 -14.10 -7.41
CA ALA A 177 17.35 -14.66 -7.88
C ALA A 177 17.35 -15.15 -9.35
N ASP A 178 16.23 -15.69 -9.85
CA ASP A 178 16.17 -16.16 -11.24
C ASP A 178 16.15 -15.00 -12.24
N VAL A 179 15.45 -13.91 -11.89
CA VAL A 179 15.45 -12.69 -12.69
C VAL A 179 16.82 -12.02 -12.66
N GLU A 180 17.47 -11.95 -11.51
CA GLU A 180 18.86 -11.47 -11.39
C GLU A 180 19.78 -12.25 -12.32
N ASN A 181 19.74 -13.59 -12.26
CA ASN A 181 20.54 -14.45 -13.09
C ASN A 181 20.31 -14.20 -14.60
N ALA A 182 19.03 -14.00 -15.00
CA ALA A 182 18.69 -13.71 -16.38
C ALA A 182 19.23 -12.32 -16.82
N ILE A 183 19.17 -11.31 -15.94
CA ILE A 183 19.73 -9.98 -16.22
C ILE A 183 21.26 -10.04 -16.36
N LEU A 184 21.95 -10.74 -15.45
CA LEU A 184 23.42 -10.88 -15.50
C LEU A 184 23.91 -11.63 -16.74
N LYS A 185 23.12 -12.58 -17.26
CA LYS A 185 23.42 -13.33 -18.49
C LYS A 185 23.16 -12.54 -19.78
N SER A 186 22.52 -11.36 -19.68
CA SER A 186 22.19 -10.56 -20.85
C SER A 186 23.46 -10.06 -21.56
N GLU A 187 23.44 -10.03 -22.88
CA GLU A 187 24.55 -9.55 -23.70
C GLU A 187 24.91 -8.09 -23.40
N HIS A 188 23.93 -7.27 -22.97
CA HIS A 188 24.15 -5.87 -22.61
C HIS A 188 25.05 -5.69 -21.37
N LEU A 189 25.00 -6.63 -20.40
CA LEU A 189 25.85 -6.56 -19.21
C LEU A 189 27.09 -7.45 -19.30
N ALA A 190 27.05 -8.50 -20.14
CA ALA A 190 28.18 -9.40 -20.34
C ALA A 190 29.34 -8.75 -21.12
N ARG A 191 29.10 -7.63 -21.79
CA ARG A 191 30.13 -6.88 -22.54
C ARG A 191 30.42 -5.55 -21.87
N VAL A 192 31.69 -5.31 -21.56
CA VAL A 192 32.17 -4.05 -20.95
C VAL A 192 31.94 -2.83 -21.83
N ASP A 193 32.05 -2.99 -23.15
CA ASP A 193 31.81 -1.95 -24.14
C ASP A 193 30.33 -1.50 -24.20
N HIS A 194 29.40 -2.36 -23.81
CA HIS A 194 27.98 -2.05 -23.73
C HIS A 194 27.54 -1.58 -22.35
N SER A 195 28.10 -2.14 -21.27
CA SER A 195 27.72 -1.82 -19.88
C SER A 195 28.35 -0.53 -19.33
N GLY A 196 29.42 -0.07 -19.97
CA GLY A 196 30.13 1.13 -19.54
C GLY A 196 31.01 0.95 -18.28
N SER A 197 30.94 -0.21 -17.63
CA SER A 197 31.76 -0.56 -16.45
C SER A 197 31.98 -2.06 -16.35
N ASP A 198 33.03 -2.47 -15.64
CA ASP A 198 33.34 -3.88 -15.37
C ASP A 198 32.72 -4.42 -14.06
N GLY A 199 31.87 -3.61 -13.39
CA GLY A 199 31.23 -3.96 -12.11
C GLY A 199 30.33 -5.18 -12.23
N ALA A 200 29.46 -5.22 -13.21
CA ALA A 200 28.58 -6.36 -13.45
C ALA A 200 29.36 -7.63 -13.81
N LEU A 201 30.38 -7.51 -14.65
CA LEU A 201 31.20 -8.64 -15.12
C LEU A 201 32.07 -9.23 -14.01
N ARG A 202 32.62 -8.41 -13.12
CA ARG A 202 33.58 -8.84 -12.07
C ARG A 202 32.93 -9.10 -10.72
N ARG A 203 31.85 -8.37 -10.37
CA ARG A 203 31.26 -8.37 -9.03
C ARG A 203 29.81 -8.79 -9.01
N ALA A 204 29.21 -9.05 -10.17
CA ALA A 204 27.77 -9.29 -10.32
C ALA A 204 26.91 -8.15 -9.75
N GLU A 205 27.41 -6.91 -9.76
CA GLU A 205 26.66 -5.72 -9.33
C GLU A 205 25.78 -5.22 -10.47
N LEU A 206 24.48 -5.26 -10.27
CA LEU A 206 23.51 -4.79 -11.27
C LEU A 206 23.47 -3.24 -11.39
N GLY A 207 23.81 -2.53 -10.33
CA GLY A 207 23.91 -1.07 -10.33
C GLY A 207 22.62 -0.36 -10.74
N ARG A 208 22.69 0.52 -11.75
CA ARG A 208 21.53 1.22 -12.32
C ARG A 208 21.30 0.74 -13.75
N LEU A 209 20.12 0.17 -13.99
CA LEU A 209 19.71 -0.30 -15.32
C LEU A 209 18.42 0.42 -15.77
N ALA A 210 18.35 0.83 -17.02
CA ALA A 210 17.18 1.53 -17.59
C ALA A 210 16.65 2.70 -16.71
N GLY A 211 17.56 3.37 -15.99
CA GLY A 211 17.19 4.46 -15.08
C GLY A 211 16.78 4.07 -13.67
N PHE A 212 16.69 2.76 -13.35
CA PHE A 212 16.38 2.24 -12.02
C PHE A 212 17.64 1.78 -11.30
N PRO A 213 17.80 2.06 -10.00
CA PRO A 213 18.64 1.24 -9.14
C PRO A 213 18.00 -0.14 -9.01
N VAL A 214 18.79 -1.19 -9.17
CA VAL A 214 18.34 -2.59 -9.09
C VAL A 214 18.87 -3.21 -7.82
N TYR A 215 17.96 -3.82 -7.08
CA TYR A 215 18.24 -4.53 -5.82
C TYR A 215 17.78 -5.97 -5.95
N VAL A 216 18.41 -6.84 -5.19
CA VAL A 216 18.05 -8.26 -5.12
C VAL A 216 17.55 -8.55 -3.71
N SER A 217 16.43 -9.25 -3.60
CA SER A 217 15.91 -9.72 -2.32
C SER A 217 15.49 -11.18 -2.41
N ASN A 218 16.02 -11.98 -1.49
CA ASN A 218 15.66 -13.40 -1.37
C ASN A 218 14.29 -13.61 -0.70
N ALA A 219 13.67 -12.56 -0.18
CA ALA A 219 12.31 -12.62 0.34
C ALA A 219 11.26 -12.69 -0.77
N LEU A 220 11.62 -12.27 -1.98
CA LEU A 220 10.74 -12.37 -3.15
C LEU A 220 10.82 -13.75 -3.79
N PRO A 221 9.73 -14.23 -4.42
CA PRO A 221 9.80 -15.41 -5.32
C PRO A 221 10.87 -15.19 -6.38
N SER A 222 11.68 -16.24 -6.64
CA SER A 222 12.86 -16.15 -7.52
C SER A 222 12.55 -15.66 -8.93
N ASN A 223 11.35 -15.98 -9.42
CA ASN A 223 10.87 -15.67 -10.77
C ASN A 223 10.15 -14.32 -10.90
N LEU A 224 10.09 -13.51 -9.84
CA LEU A 224 9.38 -12.22 -9.85
C LEU A 224 10.35 -11.05 -9.70
N ALA A 225 9.98 -9.94 -10.33
CA ALA A 225 10.57 -8.64 -10.07
C ALA A 225 9.48 -7.56 -10.03
N PHE A 226 9.77 -6.48 -9.34
CA PHE A 226 8.86 -5.35 -9.19
C PHE A 226 9.61 -4.04 -9.47
N ALA A 227 9.12 -3.27 -10.44
CA ALA A 227 9.58 -1.91 -10.71
C ALA A 227 8.57 -0.95 -10.08
N PHE A 228 8.98 -0.13 -9.11
CA PHE A 228 8.07 0.70 -8.34
C PHE A 228 8.67 2.03 -7.92
N HIS A 229 7.81 2.95 -7.53
CA HIS A 229 8.18 4.19 -6.85
C HIS A 229 8.07 4.01 -5.33
N LYS A 230 8.96 4.64 -4.54
CA LYS A 230 9.01 4.50 -3.07
C LYS A 230 7.65 4.71 -2.36
N THR A 231 6.75 5.52 -2.92
CA THR A 231 5.41 5.76 -2.37
C THR A 231 4.39 4.71 -2.80
N ALA A 232 4.81 3.66 -3.49
CA ALA A 232 3.93 2.59 -3.93
C ALA A 232 3.43 1.74 -2.75
N TYR A 233 4.33 1.48 -1.81
CA TYR A 233 4.08 0.69 -0.62
C TYR A 233 4.34 1.52 0.61
N VAL A 234 3.54 1.30 1.64
CA VAL A 234 3.70 1.92 2.95
C VAL A 234 3.98 0.84 3.97
N LEU A 235 4.98 1.09 4.81
CA LEU A 235 5.32 0.25 5.94
C LEU A 235 5.23 1.08 7.21
N GLY A 236 4.26 0.77 8.07
CA GLY A 236 4.15 1.26 9.43
C GLY A 236 4.92 0.34 10.37
N LEU A 237 5.81 0.89 11.18
CA LEU A 237 6.57 0.17 12.20
C LEU A 237 6.44 0.88 13.54
N ARG A 238 6.16 0.11 14.61
CA ARG A 238 6.13 0.65 15.96
C ARG A 238 6.70 -0.32 16.98
N ALA A 239 7.63 0.17 17.81
CA ALA A 239 8.07 -0.57 18.98
C ALA A 239 6.95 -0.57 20.04
N PRO A 240 6.56 -1.73 20.58
CA PRO A 240 5.71 -1.79 21.75
C PRO A 240 6.34 -1.08 22.94
N MET A 241 5.53 -0.60 23.89
CA MET A 241 6.05 -0.02 25.13
C MET A 241 6.67 -1.10 26.03
N LYS A 242 7.71 -0.74 26.77
CA LYS A 242 8.25 -1.61 27.80
C LYS A 242 7.23 -1.74 28.93
N PRO A 243 6.82 -2.96 29.34
CA PRO A 243 6.03 -3.17 30.54
C PRO A 243 6.82 -2.81 31.81
N ASP A 244 6.16 -2.18 32.80
CA ASP A 244 6.82 -1.77 34.06
C ASP A 244 7.33 -2.96 34.89
N GLY A 245 6.72 -4.14 34.74
CA GLY A 245 7.13 -5.34 35.46
C GLY A 245 8.37 -6.05 34.94
N VAL A 246 8.91 -5.63 33.79
CA VAL A 246 10.11 -6.26 33.18
C VAL A 246 11.36 -5.50 33.62
N PRO A 247 12.31 -6.17 34.33
CA PRO A 247 13.49 -5.50 34.87
C PRO A 247 14.41 -4.97 33.76
N PHE A 248 14.62 -5.74 32.69
CA PHE A 248 15.50 -5.36 31.60
C PHE A 248 14.72 -5.24 30.29
N GLY A 249 14.81 -4.10 29.65
CA GLY A 249 14.20 -3.87 28.35
C GLY A 249 14.31 -2.42 27.89
N ALA A 250 14.30 -2.25 26.59
CA ALA A 250 14.29 -0.95 25.94
C ALA A 250 13.48 -1.01 24.66
N SER A 251 12.79 0.09 24.36
CA SER A 251 12.15 0.31 23.07
C SER A 251 12.87 1.46 22.39
N GLN A 252 13.23 1.28 21.12
CA GLN A 252 13.95 2.27 20.34
C GLN A 252 13.29 2.47 19.00
N THR A 253 13.22 3.71 18.56
CA THR A 253 12.73 4.09 17.23
C THR A 253 13.74 5.04 16.60
N ALA A 254 14.26 4.71 15.42
CA ALA A 254 15.12 5.56 14.64
C ALA A 254 14.96 5.25 13.15
N TYR A 255 15.12 6.26 12.30
CA TYR A 255 15.09 6.13 10.83
C TYR A 255 13.81 5.46 10.26
N GLY A 256 12.65 5.67 10.92
CA GLY A 256 11.39 5.03 10.53
C GLY A 256 11.30 3.54 10.89
N MET A 257 12.26 3.01 11.64
CA MET A 257 12.24 1.65 12.19
C MET A 257 12.07 1.69 13.71
N ALA A 258 11.43 0.67 14.26
CA ALA A 258 11.15 0.56 15.67
C ALA A 258 11.27 -0.89 16.12
N VAL A 259 11.99 -1.10 17.23
CA VAL A 259 12.15 -2.43 17.81
C VAL A 259 12.14 -2.34 19.33
N ARG A 260 11.58 -3.33 20.00
CA ARG A 260 11.67 -3.50 21.44
C ARG A 260 12.46 -4.77 21.74
N TRP A 261 13.34 -4.69 22.73
CA TRP A 261 13.99 -5.82 23.33
C TRP A 261 13.61 -5.92 24.81
N LEU A 262 13.24 -7.12 25.27
CA LEU A 262 12.92 -7.43 26.65
C LEU A 262 13.72 -8.65 27.09
N ARG A 263 14.16 -8.62 28.36
CA ARG A 263 14.76 -9.75 29.03
C ARG A 263 14.15 -9.90 30.41
N ASP A 264 13.69 -11.08 30.74
CA ASP A 264 13.02 -11.40 31.99
C ASP A 264 13.40 -12.81 32.45
N TYR A 265 13.44 -13.04 33.76
CA TYR A 265 13.76 -14.32 34.33
C TYR A 265 12.49 -15.07 34.70
N ASP A 266 12.38 -16.31 34.22
CA ASP A 266 11.27 -17.20 34.55
C ASP A 266 11.65 -18.16 35.67
N PHE A 267 11.26 -17.81 36.89
CA PHE A 267 11.51 -18.62 38.09
C PHE A 267 10.85 -20.02 38.06
N ARG A 268 9.80 -20.19 37.23
CA ARG A 268 9.13 -21.47 37.12
C ARG A 268 9.93 -22.50 36.35
N ASN A 269 10.59 -22.04 35.30
CA ASN A 269 11.37 -22.88 34.39
C ASN A 269 12.89 -22.73 34.60
N VAL A 270 13.33 -21.87 35.54
CA VAL A 270 14.76 -21.61 35.86
C VAL A 270 15.55 -21.22 34.61
N GLN A 271 15.04 -20.18 33.90
CA GLN A 271 15.62 -19.74 32.64
C GLN A 271 15.39 -18.25 32.42
N ASP A 272 16.31 -17.62 31.74
CA ASP A 272 16.13 -16.29 31.15
C ASP A 272 15.32 -16.38 29.86
N ARG A 273 14.52 -15.36 29.59
CA ARG A 273 13.79 -15.20 28.32
C ARG A 273 14.19 -13.91 27.66
N SER A 274 14.66 -13.98 26.42
CA SER A 274 14.95 -12.84 25.57
C SER A 274 13.87 -12.73 24.49
N LEU A 275 13.29 -11.55 24.31
CA LEU A 275 12.28 -11.26 23.30
C LEU A 275 12.70 -10.02 22.53
N VAL A 276 12.76 -10.13 21.22
CA VAL A 276 12.85 -8.99 20.29
C VAL A 276 11.56 -8.94 19.49
N ASP A 277 10.87 -7.81 19.51
CA ASP A 277 9.59 -7.66 18.81
C ASP A 277 9.35 -6.27 18.22
N THR A 278 8.46 -6.21 17.24
CA THR A 278 7.94 -4.98 16.64
C THR A 278 6.52 -5.19 16.13
N TYR A 279 5.72 -4.13 16.12
CA TYR A 279 4.43 -4.13 15.42
C TYR A 279 4.60 -3.57 14.02
N ILE A 280 4.01 -4.23 13.04
CA ILE A 280 4.06 -3.85 11.65
C ILE A 280 2.65 -3.75 11.04
N GLY A 281 2.53 -2.89 10.05
CA GLY A 281 1.40 -2.80 9.14
C GLY A 281 1.88 -2.45 7.75
N THR A 282 1.38 -3.14 6.74
CA THR A 282 1.71 -2.87 5.34
C THR A 282 0.46 -2.45 4.59
N SER A 283 0.62 -1.59 3.60
CA SER A 283 -0.46 -1.18 2.71
C SER A 283 0.08 -0.72 1.37
N ILE A 284 -0.75 -0.84 0.33
CA ILE A 284 -0.45 -0.32 -1.01
C ILE A 284 -1.13 1.02 -1.22
N VAL A 285 -0.50 1.91 -1.99
CA VAL A 285 -1.10 3.19 -2.39
C VAL A 285 -1.74 3.02 -3.77
N ALA A 286 -3.04 2.72 -3.79
CA ALA A 286 -3.81 2.67 -5.02
C ALA A 286 -4.13 4.09 -5.51
N ASP A 287 -3.64 4.48 -6.69
CA ASP A 287 -3.93 5.77 -7.35
C ASP A 287 -5.17 5.68 -8.25
N GLY A 288 -6.19 4.94 -7.83
CA GLY A 288 -7.38 4.75 -8.62
C GLY A 288 -8.29 5.97 -8.64
N ALA A 289 -8.82 6.31 -9.81
CA ALA A 289 -10.02 7.13 -9.85
C ALA A 289 -11.17 6.35 -9.19
N ASN A 290 -11.94 7.03 -8.34
CA ASN A 290 -13.15 6.45 -7.77
C ASN A 290 -14.12 6.09 -8.89
N GLU A 291 -14.71 4.91 -8.82
CA GLU A 291 -15.76 4.56 -9.77
C GLU A 291 -17.00 5.42 -9.54
N ALA A 292 -17.53 5.92 -10.63
CA ALA A 292 -18.79 6.64 -10.63
C ALA A 292 -19.81 5.91 -11.54
N GLN A 293 -20.94 5.56 -10.97
CA GLN A 293 -22.06 4.96 -11.69
C GLN A 293 -23.24 5.93 -11.71
N THR A 294 -23.86 6.08 -12.86
CA THR A 294 -25.05 6.93 -13.01
C THR A 294 -26.31 6.08 -12.87
N VAL A 295 -27.18 6.49 -11.96
CA VAL A 295 -28.52 5.91 -11.77
C VAL A 295 -29.53 6.86 -12.38
N THR A 296 -30.15 6.48 -13.47
CA THR A 296 -31.10 7.32 -14.20
C THR A 296 -32.52 6.76 -14.10
N VAL A 297 -33.43 7.57 -13.58
CA VAL A 297 -34.87 7.27 -13.55
C VAL A 297 -35.46 7.76 -14.87
N THR A 298 -36.00 6.85 -15.65
CA THR A 298 -36.53 7.11 -16.99
C THR A 298 -38.09 7.06 -17.02
N GLY A 299 -38.70 7.52 -18.10
CA GLY A 299 -40.14 7.40 -18.30
C GLY A 299 -41.00 8.39 -17.51
N SER A 300 -40.39 9.39 -16.82
CA SER A 300 -41.13 10.43 -16.07
C SER A 300 -42.17 9.88 -15.10
N PRO A 301 -41.82 9.01 -14.15
CA PRO A 301 -42.75 8.45 -13.19
C PRO A 301 -43.39 9.55 -12.33
N THR A 302 -44.64 9.31 -11.93
CA THR A 302 -45.35 10.19 -10.99
C THR A 302 -45.52 9.59 -9.60
N GLY A 303 -45.03 8.34 -9.42
CA GLY A 303 -45.09 7.62 -8.16
C GLY A 303 -44.25 6.35 -8.17
N GLY A 304 -44.30 5.64 -7.06
CA GLY A 304 -43.59 4.36 -6.89
C GLY A 304 -42.20 4.50 -6.30
N THR A 305 -41.50 3.38 -6.27
CA THR A 305 -40.16 3.26 -5.66
C THR A 305 -39.23 2.41 -6.51
N PHE A 306 -37.97 2.46 -6.25
CA PHE A 306 -36.97 1.55 -6.80
C PHE A 306 -36.00 1.07 -5.70
N THR A 307 -35.26 0.02 -5.97
CA THR A 307 -34.19 -0.47 -5.11
C THR A 307 -32.91 -0.59 -5.92
N LEU A 308 -31.78 -0.44 -5.24
CA LEU A 308 -30.44 -0.63 -5.80
C LEU A 308 -29.83 -1.86 -5.14
N THR A 309 -29.23 -2.72 -5.93
CA THR A 309 -28.51 -3.90 -5.43
C THR A 309 -27.03 -3.79 -5.79
N TRP A 310 -26.18 -3.93 -4.79
CA TRP A 310 -24.74 -3.94 -4.97
C TRP A 310 -24.13 -5.11 -4.21
N SER A 311 -23.27 -5.89 -4.91
CA SER A 311 -22.57 -7.04 -4.34
C SER A 311 -23.50 -8.00 -3.54
N GLY A 312 -24.69 -8.25 -4.08
CA GLY A 312 -25.68 -9.17 -3.48
C GLY A 312 -26.54 -8.58 -2.37
N GLN A 313 -26.34 -7.33 -1.97
CA GLN A 313 -27.17 -6.63 -0.99
C GLN A 313 -28.07 -5.59 -1.65
N THR A 314 -29.32 -5.54 -1.21
CA THR A 314 -30.35 -4.66 -1.79
C THR A 314 -30.76 -3.59 -0.78
N THR A 315 -30.85 -2.35 -1.23
CA THR A 315 -31.30 -1.21 -0.41
C THR A 315 -32.77 -1.35 -0.02
N ALA A 316 -33.16 -0.69 1.05
CA ALA A 316 -34.59 -0.39 1.26
C ALA A 316 -35.13 0.48 0.11
N ALA A 317 -36.44 0.46 -0.08
CA ALA A 317 -37.14 1.19 -1.15
C ALA A 317 -36.79 2.69 -1.16
N ILE A 318 -36.50 3.21 -2.33
CA ILE A 318 -36.14 4.61 -2.61
C ILE A 318 -37.26 5.20 -3.43
N ALA A 319 -37.82 6.33 -3.01
CA ALA A 319 -38.90 7.00 -3.75
C ALA A 319 -38.41 7.52 -5.10
N TYR A 320 -39.27 7.53 -6.12
CA TYR A 320 -38.96 8.02 -7.47
C TYR A 320 -38.39 9.44 -7.51
N ASN A 321 -38.78 10.31 -6.56
CA ASN A 321 -38.35 11.69 -6.42
C ASN A 321 -37.36 11.89 -5.25
N ALA A 322 -36.66 10.84 -4.81
CA ALA A 322 -35.72 10.90 -3.73
C ALA A 322 -34.62 11.92 -4.00
N THR A 323 -34.01 12.46 -2.91
CA THR A 323 -32.84 13.31 -3.01
C THR A 323 -31.56 12.47 -3.06
N ALA A 324 -30.47 13.02 -3.57
CA ALA A 324 -29.15 12.38 -3.56
C ALA A 324 -28.73 11.93 -2.14
N LEU A 325 -29.06 12.72 -1.11
CA LEU A 325 -28.80 12.38 0.29
C LEU A 325 -29.55 11.11 0.71
N THR A 326 -30.83 10.98 0.30
CA THR A 326 -31.63 9.76 0.60
C THR A 326 -31.03 8.54 -0.07
N VAL A 327 -30.63 8.65 -1.34
CA VAL A 327 -29.97 7.55 -2.07
C VAL A 327 -28.67 7.14 -1.38
N ARG A 328 -27.82 8.10 -0.96
CA ARG A 328 -26.61 7.84 -0.20
C ARG A 328 -26.91 7.09 1.09
N GLN A 329 -27.84 7.56 1.89
CA GLN A 329 -28.19 6.92 3.17
C GLN A 329 -28.70 5.49 2.99
N ARG A 330 -29.43 5.20 1.89
CA ARG A 330 -29.89 3.85 1.57
C ARG A 330 -28.75 2.93 1.15
N LEU A 331 -27.76 3.44 0.44
CA LEU A 331 -26.55 2.68 0.08
C LEU A 331 -25.66 2.45 1.29
N GLU A 332 -25.41 3.46 2.10
CA GLU A 332 -24.60 3.35 3.34
C GLU A 332 -25.26 2.47 4.43
N ALA A 333 -26.55 2.17 4.31
CA ALA A 333 -27.23 1.22 5.18
C ALA A 333 -26.96 -0.25 4.83
N LEU A 334 -26.31 -0.53 3.69
CA LEU A 334 -25.87 -1.88 3.33
C LEU A 334 -24.64 -2.23 4.15
N SER A 335 -24.57 -3.45 4.70
CA SER A 335 -23.46 -3.86 5.59
C SER A 335 -22.10 -4.01 4.85
N ASN A 336 -22.12 -4.00 3.53
CA ASN A 336 -20.93 -4.05 2.67
C ASN A 336 -20.48 -2.67 2.17
N ILE A 337 -21.15 -1.59 2.58
CA ILE A 337 -20.76 -0.19 2.31
C ILE A 337 -20.56 0.50 3.67
N GLU A 338 -19.34 0.92 3.96
CA GLU A 338 -19.04 1.67 5.17
C GLU A 338 -19.60 3.10 5.11
N ALA A 339 -19.79 3.72 6.26
CA ALA A 339 -20.19 5.12 6.32
C ALA A 339 -19.15 6.02 5.62
N GLY A 340 -19.57 6.80 4.61
CA GLY A 340 -18.69 7.57 3.74
C GLY A 340 -18.09 6.75 2.59
N GLY A 341 -18.42 5.47 2.45
CA GLY A 341 -17.96 4.60 1.36
C GLY A 341 -18.51 4.96 -0.02
N VAL A 342 -19.59 5.79 -0.06
CA VAL A 342 -20.13 6.33 -1.30
C VAL A 342 -20.48 7.82 -1.13
N THR A 343 -20.29 8.58 -2.22
CA THR A 343 -20.86 9.91 -2.37
C THR A 343 -21.90 9.90 -3.47
N VAL A 344 -23.01 10.61 -3.28
CA VAL A 344 -24.08 10.69 -4.28
C VAL A 344 -24.39 12.14 -4.57
N THR A 345 -24.37 12.50 -5.85
CA THR A 345 -24.73 13.83 -6.35
C THR A 345 -25.86 13.70 -7.37
N GLY A 346 -26.57 14.76 -7.62
CA GLY A 346 -27.69 14.80 -8.56
C GLY A 346 -28.91 15.53 -8.00
N ALA A 347 -29.85 15.88 -8.88
CA ALA A 347 -31.11 16.52 -8.50
C ALA A 347 -32.09 15.49 -7.88
N ALA A 348 -33.12 15.96 -7.18
CA ALA A 348 -34.21 15.10 -6.72
C ALA A 348 -34.88 14.42 -7.91
N GLY A 349 -35.05 13.09 -7.87
CA GLY A 349 -35.54 12.28 -8.96
C GLY A 349 -34.49 11.85 -10.00
N GLY A 350 -33.26 12.22 -9.83
CA GLY A 350 -32.13 11.84 -10.68
C GLY A 350 -31.91 12.76 -11.90
N PRO A 351 -30.96 12.44 -12.79
CA PRO A 351 -30.01 11.33 -12.62
C PRO A 351 -29.09 11.53 -11.41
N PHE A 352 -28.75 10.40 -10.76
CA PHE A 352 -27.82 10.42 -9.64
C PHE A 352 -26.46 9.88 -10.09
N THR A 353 -25.39 10.54 -9.68
CA THR A 353 -24.03 10.00 -9.80
C THR A 353 -23.60 9.46 -8.45
N VAL A 354 -23.43 8.16 -8.36
CA VAL A 354 -22.93 7.43 -7.19
C VAL A 354 -21.45 7.17 -7.39
N THR A 355 -20.62 7.77 -6.55
CA THR A 355 -19.16 7.60 -6.60
C THR A 355 -18.69 6.77 -5.40
N PHE A 356 -18.01 5.65 -5.64
CA PHE A 356 -17.44 4.79 -4.62
C PHE A 356 -16.08 5.36 -4.19
N THR A 357 -15.90 5.62 -2.89
CA THR A 357 -14.73 6.33 -2.36
C THR A 357 -13.51 5.44 -2.13
N ASN A 358 -13.60 4.15 -2.45
CA ASN A 358 -12.54 3.17 -2.24
C ASN A 358 -11.45 3.14 -3.34
N GLY A 359 -11.58 3.97 -4.40
CA GLY A 359 -10.59 4.07 -5.48
C GLY A 359 -10.46 2.84 -6.37
N VAL A 360 -11.38 1.87 -6.28
CA VAL A 360 -11.33 0.62 -7.04
C VAL A 360 -12.48 0.53 -8.05
N ASN A 361 -12.28 -0.31 -9.07
CA ASN A 361 -13.35 -0.71 -9.98
C ASN A 361 -14.28 -1.67 -9.24
N VAL A 362 -15.53 -1.28 -9.10
CA VAL A 362 -16.55 -2.10 -8.44
C VAL A 362 -17.53 -2.66 -9.49
N ALA A 363 -18.17 -3.78 -9.17
CA ALA A 363 -19.22 -4.32 -10.04
C ALA A 363 -20.35 -3.31 -10.19
N GLU A 364 -20.87 -3.18 -11.39
CA GLU A 364 -22.01 -2.32 -11.66
C GLU A 364 -23.22 -2.71 -10.79
N MET A 365 -23.83 -1.72 -10.15
CA MET A 365 -25.08 -1.92 -9.40
C MET A 365 -26.18 -2.40 -10.35
N THR A 366 -27.18 -3.08 -9.80
CA THR A 366 -28.42 -3.37 -10.51
C THR A 366 -29.58 -2.64 -9.85
N ALA A 367 -30.59 -2.28 -10.61
CA ALA A 367 -31.79 -1.63 -10.11
C ALA A 367 -33.02 -2.52 -10.34
N THR A 368 -33.98 -2.44 -9.43
CA THR A 368 -35.31 -3.01 -9.60
C THR A 368 -36.34 -1.89 -9.44
N ALA A 369 -37.06 -1.61 -10.50
CA ALA A 369 -38.06 -0.56 -10.55
C ALA A 369 -39.45 -1.09 -10.16
N SER A 370 -40.15 -0.35 -9.28
CA SER A 370 -41.56 -0.49 -8.96
C SER A 370 -42.21 0.88 -9.08
N LEU A 371 -42.00 1.50 -10.24
CA LEU A 371 -42.43 2.86 -10.55
C LEU A 371 -43.83 2.88 -11.16
N THR A 372 -44.55 3.97 -10.96
CA THR A 372 -45.94 4.15 -11.48
C THR A 372 -46.09 5.48 -12.16
N GLY A 373 -46.99 5.52 -13.16
CA GLY A 373 -47.26 6.70 -13.99
C GLY A 373 -46.17 6.88 -15.07
N GLY A 374 -46.34 7.89 -15.91
CA GLY A 374 -45.41 8.16 -16.99
C GLY A 374 -45.50 7.17 -18.15
N SER A 375 -44.45 7.10 -18.98
CA SER A 375 -44.36 6.22 -20.15
C SER A 375 -43.22 5.22 -19.95
N SER A 376 -43.58 3.96 -19.64
CA SER A 376 -42.64 2.87 -19.39
C SER A 376 -41.52 3.27 -18.38
N PRO A 377 -41.88 3.62 -17.14
CA PRO A 377 -40.89 4.08 -16.16
C PRO A 377 -39.97 2.93 -15.76
N ASP A 378 -38.66 3.21 -15.76
CA ASP A 378 -37.62 2.26 -15.39
C ASP A 378 -36.42 2.97 -14.72
N VAL A 379 -35.51 2.21 -14.16
CA VAL A 379 -34.26 2.72 -13.62
C VAL A 379 -33.08 2.02 -14.30
N THR A 380 -32.26 2.81 -14.97
CA THR A 380 -31.06 2.31 -15.65
C THR A 380 -29.80 2.71 -14.89
N ILE A 381 -28.82 1.83 -14.90
CA ILE A 381 -27.50 2.08 -14.33
C ILE A 381 -26.49 2.02 -15.47
N ALA A 382 -25.52 2.90 -15.42
CA ALA A 382 -24.38 2.90 -16.34
C ALA A 382 -23.13 3.40 -15.62
N THR A 383 -21.99 2.78 -15.88
CA THR A 383 -20.70 3.25 -15.38
C THR A 383 -20.33 4.54 -16.10
N ALA A 384 -20.37 5.66 -15.39
CA ALA A 384 -20.00 6.98 -15.92
C ALA A 384 -18.48 7.19 -15.93
N THR A 385 -17.81 6.72 -14.87
CA THR A 385 -16.35 6.68 -14.78
C THR A 385 -16.01 5.31 -14.27
N ALA A 386 -15.31 4.51 -15.09
CA ALA A 386 -14.77 3.26 -14.60
C ALA A 386 -13.81 3.60 -13.46
N GLY A 387 -14.05 3.00 -12.30
CA GLY A 387 -13.07 3.00 -11.22
C GLY A 387 -11.77 2.53 -11.82
N ALA A 388 -10.65 2.97 -11.34
CA ALA A 388 -9.45 2.25 -11.66
C ALA A 388 -9.75 0.81 -11.21
N SER A 389 -9.78 -0.13 -12.11
CA SER A 389 -9.47 -1.52 -11.80
C SER A 389 -8.37 -1.40 -10.77
N ALA A 390 -8.44 -1.99 -9.56
CA ALA A 390 -7.47 -1.81 -8.46
C ALA A 390 -6.02 -1.75 -8.93
N ALA A 391 -5.74 -0.84 -9.78
CA ALA A 391 -4.66 -0.73 -10.68
C ALA A 391 -3.64 0.06 -9.90
N PHE A 392 -2.91 -0.66 -9.09
CA PHE A 392 -1.72 -0.21 -8.47
C PHE A 392 -0.75 0.24 -9.58
N VAL A 393 -0.87 1.54 -9.96
CA VAL A 393 -0.13 2.14 -11.09
C VAL A 393 1.26 2.60 -10.69
N ARG A 394 1.56 2.68 -9.36
CA ARG A 394 2.89 3.08 -8.87
C ARG A 394 3.92 1.97 -8.91
N ALA A 395 3.49 0.77 -9.29
CA ALA A 395 4.37 -0.36 -9.47
C ALA A 395 3.97 -1.21 -10.68
N VAL A 396 4.93 -1.91 -11.24
CA VAL A 396 4.80 -2.85 -12.35
C VAL A 396 5.35 -4.19 -11.88
N LYS A 397 4.53 -5.24 -12.02
CA LYS A 397 4.96 -6.62 -11.77
C LYS A 397 5.62 -7.18 -13.03
N ILE A 398 6.74 -7.84 -12.85
CA ILE A 398 7.48 -8.54 -13.92
C ILE A 398 7.63 -9.98 -13.49
N SER A 399 7.22 -10.91 -14.35
CA SER A 399 7.30 -12.36 -14.10
C SER A 399 8.10 -13.04 -15.19
N LEU A 400 9.05 -13.89 -14.77
CA LEU A 400 9.86 -14.73 -15.65
C LEU A 400 9.04 -15.90 -16.17
#